data_5af2e1a281d8bc5af067a126c7a2e4c5
#
_entry.id   5af2e1a281d8bc5af067a126c7a2e4c5
#
_cell.length_a   1.000
_cell.length_b   1.000
_cell.length_c   1.000
_cell.angle_alpha   90.00
_cell.angle_beta   90.00
_cell.angle_gamma   90.00
#
_symmetry.space_group_name_H-M   'P 1'
#
loop_
_entity.id
_entity.type
_entity.pdbx_description
1 polymer ?
#
loop_
_entity_poly.entity_id
_entity_poly.type
_entity_poly.pdbx_seq_one_letter_code
_entity_poly.pdbx_strand_id
1 'polypeptide(L)'
;MISVIKRDKETVGFQLTKLTASIEKALQAAGNVCSQEISELLSLRTTADFQPKICEGELRTEEIKASAARVLEQAGYTEAAGE
;
A
#
# COMPACT_ATOMS: atom_id res chain seq x y z
N MET A 1 -7.41 10.41 -12.68
CA MET A 1 -6.27 10.35 -11.75
C MET A 1 -6.78 10.16 -10.34
N ILE A 2 -6.16 9.27 -9.59
CA ILE A 2 -6.53 9.03 -8.19
C ILE A 2 -5.79 10.02 -7.30
N SER A 3 -6.51 10.72 -6.45
CA SER A 3 -5.94 11.64 -5.48
C SER A 3 -5.92 11.00 -4.10
N VAL A 4 -4.82 11.21 -3.37
CA VAL A 4 -4.65 10.70 -2.01
C VAL A 4 -4.75 11.86 -1.02
N ILE A 5 -5.62 11.71 -0.01
CA ILE A 5 -5.78 12.70 1.04
C ILE A 5 -4.93 12.28 2.23
N LYS A 6 -3.97 13.12 2.60
CA LYS A 6 -3.11 12.92 3.75
C LYS A 6 -3.78 13.37 5.05
N ARG A 7 -3.16 13.02 6.19
CA ARG A 7 -3.68 13.38 7.51
C ARG A 7 -3.84 14.88 7.71
N ASP A 8 -2.98 15.68 7.10
CA ASP A 8 -3.06 17.16 7.16
C ASP A 8 -4.05 17.75 6.15
N LYS A 9 -4.85 16.87 5.54
CA LYS A 9 -5.83 17.21 4.50
C LYS A 9 -5.21 17.68 3.19
N GLU A 10 -3.90 17.56 3.04
CA GLU A 10 -3.23 17.83 1.78
C GLU A 10 -3.55 16.72 0.78
N THR A 11 -3.85 17.10 -0.45
CA THR A 11 -4.16 16.16 -1.52
C THR A 11 -2.97 16.02 -2.45
N VAL A 12 -2.56 14.77 -2.70
CA VAL A 12 -1.47 14.46 -3.63
C VAL A 12 -1.92 13.41 -4.63
N GLY A 13 -1.28 13.37 -5.79
CA GLY A 13 -1.56 12.33 -6.78
C GLY A 13 -1.07 10.97 -6.30
N PHE A 14 -1.86 9.92 -6.57
CA PHE A 14 -1.44 8.56 -6.25
C PHE A 14 -0.31 8.14 -7.18
N GLN A 15 0.75 7.56 -6.60
CA GLN A 15 1.87 7.02 -7.36
C GLN A 15 2.16 5.59 -6.91
N LEU A 16 2.05 4.66 -7.85
CA LEU A 16 2.30 3.24 -7.58
C LEU A 16 3.73 2.99 -7.09
N THR A 17 4.70 3.74 -7.61
CA THR A 17 6.11 3.62 -7.20
C THR A 17 6.31 3.91 -5.72
N LYS A 18 5.59 4.88 -5.18
CA LYS A 18 5.64 5.20 -3.75
C LYS A 18 5.04 4.10 -2.91
N LEU A 19 3.94 3.51 -3.36
CA LEU A 19 3.32 2.37 -2.68
C LEU A 19 4.27 1.17 -2.68
N THR A 20 4.90 0.87 -3.81
CA THR A 20 5.88 -0.20 -3.92
C THR A 20 7.04 0.00 -2.95
N ALA A 21 7.58 1.23 -2.87
CA ALA A 21 8.66 1.55 -1.94
C ALA A 21 8.23 1.38 -0.49
N SER A 22 7.01 1.77 -0.15
CA SER A 22 6.47 1.60 1.21
C SER A 22 6.35 0.13 1.59
N ILE A 23 5.86 -0.70 0.70
CA ILE A 23 5.74 -2.14 0.91
C ILE A 23 7.12 -2.77 1.07
N GLU A 24 8.07 -2.38 0.23
CA GLU A 24 9.44 -2.86 0.30
C GLU A 24 10.07 -2.53 1.66
N LYS A 25 9.89 -1.30 2.15
CA LYS A 25 10.38 -0.90 3.47
C LYS A 25 9.76 -1.72 4.59
N ALA A 26 8.46 -1.99 4.52
CA ALA A 26 7.77 -2.79 5.51
C ALA A 26 8.30 -4.22 5.55
N LEU A 27 8.53 -4.82 4.39
CA LEU A 27 9.10 -6.16 4.29
C LEU A 27 10.52 -6.21 4.86
N GLN A 28 11.35 -5.23 4.55
CA GLN A 28 12.72 -5.14 5.06
C GLN A 28 12.73 -4.94 6.57
N ALA A 29 11.85 -4.09 7.10
CA ALA A 29 11.76 -3.84 8.53
C ALA A 29 11.35 -5.10 9.30
N ALA A 30 10.54 -5.95 8.70
CA ALA A 30 10.13 -7.23 9.28
C ALA A 30 11.17 -8.34 9.10
N GLY A 31 12.30 -8.04 8.47
CA GLY A 31 13.37 -9.01 8.25
C GLY A 31 13.14 -9.98 7.09
N ASN A 32 12.17 -9.69 6.25
CA ASN A 32 11.90 -10.53 5.09
C ASN A 32 12.83 -10.21 3.92
N VAL A 33 13.20 -11.25 3.17
CA VAL A 33 13.91 -11.06 1.92
C VAL A 33 12.91 -10.51 0.92
N CYS A 34 13.19 -9.33 0.38
CA CYS A 34 12.28 -8.66 -0.53
C CYS A 34 12.92 -8.52 -1.91
N SER A 35 12.29 -9.12 -2.93
CA SER A 35 12.66 -8.86 -4.31
C SER A 35 11.76 -7.76 -4.86
N GLN A 36 12.23 -7.07 -5.88
CA GLN A 36 11.45 -6.04 -6.54
C GLN A 36 10.16 -6.63 -7.13
N GLU A 37 10.23 -7.84 -7.66
CA GLU A 37 9.07 -8.53 -8.23
C GLU A 37 7.96 -8.75 -7.19
N ILE A 38 8.34 -9.17 -5.99
CA ILE A 38 7.39 -9.38 -4.89
C ILE A 38 6.76 -8.04 -4.49
N SER A 39 7.56 -7.00 -4.35
CA SER A 39 7.07 -5.67 -3.99
C SER A 39 6.08 -5.14 -5.02
N GLU A 40 6.39 -5.30 -6.29
CA GLU A 40 5.51 -4.87 -7.37
C GLU A 40 4.19 -5.65 -7.40
N LEU A 41 4.27 -6.97 -7.23
CA LEU A 41 3.08 -7.82 -7.18
C LEU A 41 2.17 -7.43 -6.03
N LEU A 42 2.74 -7.23 -4.84
CA LEU A 42 1.97 -6.84 -3.66
C LEU A 42 1.36 -5.45 -3.82
N SER A 43 2.07 -4.53 -4.48
CA SER A 43 1.55 -3.19 -4.79
C SER A 43 0.34 -3.26 -5.71
N LEU A 44 0.39 -4.10 -6.74
CA LEU A 44 -0.72 -4.29 -7.66
C LEU A 44 -1.92 -4.90 -6.95
N ARG A 45 -1.70 -5.88 -6.07
CA ARG A 45 -2.76 -6.48 -5.26
C ARG A 45 -3.39 -5.47 -4.32
N THR A 46 -2.56 -4.63 -3.70
CA THR A 46 -3.04 -3.56 -2.81
C THR A 46 -3.91 -2.58 -3.58
N THR A 47 -3.47 -2.20 -4.78
CA THR A 47 -4.23 -1.31 -5.64
C THR A 47 -5.61 -1.90 -5.98
N ALA A 48 -5.65 -3.19 -6.32
CA ALA A 48 -6.90 -3.87 -6.60
C ALA A 48 -7.81 -3.93 -5.36
N ASP A 49 -7.22 -4.11 -4.18
CA ASP A 49 -7.98 -4.20 -2.92
C ASP A 49 -8.67 -2.87 -2.56
N PHE A 50 -8.01 -1.75 -2.76
CA PHE A 50 -8.61 -0.45 -2.38
C PHE A 50 -9.42 0.20 -3.50
N GLN A 51 -9.42 -0.34 -4.70
CA GLN A 51 -10.19 0.21 -5.82
C GLN A 51 -11.66 0.50 -5.47
N PRO A 52 -12.40 -0.45 -4.85
CA PRO A 52 -13.79 -0.19 -4.49
C PRO A 52 -13.99 0.90 -3.44
N LYS A 53 -12.92 1.27 -2.74
CA LYS A 53 -12.97 2.29 -1.69
C LYS A 53 -12.74 3.70 -2.23
N ILE A 54 -12.36 3.83 -3.49
CA ILE A 54 -12.15 5.13 -4.12
C ILE A 54 -13.51 5.82 -4.28
N CYS A 55 -13.63 7.00 -3.72
CA CYS A 55 -14.85 7.80 -3.79
C CYS A 55 -14.54 9.11 -4.50
N GLU A 56 -15.22 9.35 -5.62
CA GLU A 56 -15.02 10.57 -6.43
C GLU A 56 -13.56 10.81 -6.81
N GLY A 57 -12.81 9.74 -7.07
CA GLY A 57 -11.38 9.82 -7.42
C GLY A 57 -10.47 10.09 -6.24
N GLU A 58 -10.98 10.07 -5.02
CA GLU A 58 -10.19 10.34 -3.81
C GLU A 58 -10.10 9.11 -2.91
N LEU A 59 -8.97 8.99 -2.23
CA LEU A 59 -8.69 7.88 -1.31
C LEU A 59 -7.83 8.40 -0.16
N ARG A 60 -8.15 7.99 1.06
CA ARG A 60 -7.38 8.42 2.24
C ARG A 60 -6.15 7.54 2.43
N THR A 61 -5.08 8.13 2.98
CA THR A 61 -3.84 7.40 3.27
C THR A 61 -4.10 6.20 4.18
N GLU A 62 -4.97 6.33 5.17
CA GLU A 62 -5.31 5.24 6.09
C GLU A 62 -5.93 4.05 5.36
N GLU A 63 -6.71 4.29 4.33
CA GLU A 63 -7.33 3.23 3.53
C GLU A 63 -6.29 2.48 2.72
N ILE A 64 -5.30 3.19 2.17
CA ILE A 64 -4.19 2.58 1.45
C ILE A 64 -3.38 1.70 2.40
N LYS A 65 -3.06 2.20 3.59
CA LYS A 65 -2.31 1.43 4.60
C LYS A 65 -3.08 0.19 5.03
N ALA A 66 -4.38 0.32 5.26
CA ALA A 66 -5.22 -0.82 5.65
C ALA A 66 -5.25 -1.89 4.56
N SER A 67 -5.38 -1.47 3.29
CA SER A 67 -5.34 -2.41 2.17
C SER A 67 -3.99 -3.09 2.03
N ALA A 68 -2.90 -2.34 2.18
CA ALA A 68 -1.55 -2.89 2.13
C ALA A 68 -1.33 -3.92 3.25
N ALA A 69 -1.75 -3.60 4.46
CA ALA A 69 -1.65 -4.51 5.61
C ALA A 69 -2.43 -5.80 5.35
N ARG A 70 -3.64 -5.70 4.82
CA ARG A 70 -4.46 -6.87 4.49
C ARG A 70 -3.79 -7.75 3.45
N VAL A 71 -3.27 -7.15 2.39
CA VAL A 71 -2.60 -7.88 1.31
C VAL A 71 -1.35 -8.58 1.83
N LEU A 72 -0.53 -7.89 2.63
CA LEU A 72 0.66 -8.48 3.24
C LEU A 72 0.29 -9.66 4.15
N GLU A 73 -0.75 -9.51 4.95
CA GLU A 73 -1.23 -10.56 5.85
C GLU A 73 -1.71 -11.78 5.07
N GLN A 74 -2.48 -11.58 4.01
CA GLN A 74 -2.96 -12.67 3.15
C GLN A 74 -1.82 -13.39 2.42
N ALA A 75 -0.74 -12.68 2.14
CA ALA A 75 0.44 -13.25 1.50
C ALA A 75 1.37 -13.96 2.50
N GLY A 76 1.05 -13.92 3.80
CA GLY A 76 1.86 -14.56 4.83
C GLY A 76 2.90 -13.66 5.49
N TYR A 77 2.92 -12.37 5.17
CA TYR A 77 3.87 -11.41 5.74
C TYR A 77 3.23 -10.68 6.92
N THR A 78 2.82 -11.41 7.95
CA THR A 78 2.06 -10.85 9.07
C THR A 78 2.83 -9.80 9.87
N GLU A 79 4.15 -9.96 10.01
CA GLU A 79 4.98 -8.99 10.71
C GLU A 79 5.07 -7.68 9.93
N ALA A 80 5.24 -7.76 8.61
CA ALA A 80 5.27 -6.59 7.75
C ALA A 80 3.92 -5.85 7.75
N ALA A 81 2.82 -6.57 7.88
CA ALA A 81 1.49 -5.98 7.94
C ALA A 81 1.30 -5.09 9.18
N GLY A 82 2.03 -5.37 10.26
CA GLY A 82 1.97 -4.59 11.49
C GLY A 82 2.83 -3.32 11.48
N GLU A 83 3.66 -3.17 10.46
CA GLU A 83 4.49 -1.97 10.32
C GLU A 83 3.66 -0.85 9.67
#